data_269f68d713adb0c6020df79e3790dc5b
#
_entry.id   269f68d713adb0c6020df79e3790dc5b
#
_cell.length_a   1.000
_cell.length_b   1.000
_cell.length_c   1.000
_cell.angle_alpha   90.00
_cell.angle_beta   90.00
_cell.angle_gamma   90.00
#
_symmetry.space_group_name_H-M   'P 1'
#
loop_
_entity.id
_entity.type
_entity.pdbx_description
1 polymer ?
#
loop_
_entity_poly.entity_id
_entity_poly.type
_entity_poly.pdbx_seq_one_letter_code
_entity_poly.pdbx_strand_id
1 'polypeptide(L)'
;MMLNKGTLDGQRILSAAAVEAMTTSYTGAMKAGFAPGVGHGFGFEVVREALGTYRYNSIGSFVKGGAYRTYGWVDPAKDLVGIIFMQRTNGGGDVADEINAFMAMAAAAIEK
;
A
#
# COMPACT_ATOMS: atom_id res chain seq x y z
N MET A 1 -6.83 7.06 -9.36
CA MET A 1 -8.11 7.22 -8.65
C MET A 1 -7.93 7.27 -7.14
N MET A 2 -7.39 6.25 -6.46
CA MET A 2 -7.25 6.23 -5.00
C MET A 2 -6.43 7.41 -4.46
N LEU A 3 -5.27 7.70 -5.05
CA LEU A 3 -4.42 8.85 -4.70
C LEU A 3 -5.17 10.18 -4.80
N ASN A 4 -6.07 10.31 -5.79
CA ASN A 4 -6.87 11.49 -6.04
C ASN A 4 -8.25 11.46 -5.33
N LYS A 5 -8.31 10.78 -4.18
CA LYS A 5 -9.52 10.72 -3.33
C LYS A 5 -10.80 10.37 -4.10
N GLY A 6 -10.69 9.39 -5.00
CA GLY A 6 -11.83 8.85 -5.75
C GLY A 6 -12.08 9.45 -7.12
N THR A 7 -11.24 10.34 -7.60
CA THR A 7 -11.36 10.97 -8.92
C THR A 7 -10.32 10.42 -9.89
N LEU A 8 -10.71 10.12 -11.11
CA LEU A 8 -9.85 9.70 -12.21
C LEU A 8 -10.25 10.48 -13.47
N ASP A 9 -9.28 11.13 -14.11
CA ASP A 9 -9.47 11.91 -15.34
C ASP A 9 -10.65 12.89 -15.28
N GLY A 10 -10.79 13.57 -14.13
CA GLY A 10 -11.89 14.50 -13.88
C GLY A 10 -13.23 13.85 -13.52
N GLN A 11 -13.35 12.55 -13.62
CA GLN A 11 -14.57 11.81 -13.28
C GLN A 11 -14.51 11.27 -11.85
N ARG A 12 -15.58 11.46 -11.12
CA ARG A 12 -15.72 10.89 -9.77
C ARG A 12 -16.20 9.45 -9.84
N ILE A 13 -15.33 8.54 -9.40
CA ILE A 13 -15.59 7.10 -9.33
C ILE A 13 -16.08 6.70 -7.92
N LEU A 14 -15.43 7.25 -6.89
CA LEU A 14 -15.79 7.06 -5.49
C LEU A 14 -15.89 8.41 -4.78
N SER A 15 -16.69 8.49 -3.72
CA SER A 15 -16.66 9.66 -2.84
C SER A 15 -15.33 9.72 -2.08
N ALA A 16 -14.89 10.91 -1.69
CA ALA A 16 -13.72 11.07 -0.85
C ALA A 16 -13.87 10.32 0.49
N ALA A 17 -15.09 10.36 1.08
CA ALA A 17 -15.41 9.63 2.30
C ALA A 17 -15.30 8.10 2.13
N ALA A 18 -15.68 7.57 0.97
CA ALA A 18 -15.52 6.14 0.69
C ALA A 18 -14.02 5.76 0.61
N VAL A 19 -13.20 6.56 -0.06
CA VAL A 19 -11.76 6.33 -0.12
C VAL A 19 -11.14 6.41 1.27
N GLU A 20 -11.52 7.39 2.08
CA GLU A 20 -11.07 7.52 3.46
C GLU A 20 -11.44 6.30 4.29
N ALA A 21 -12.68 5.83 4.22
CA ALA A 21 -13.13 4.61 4.90
C ALA A 21 -12.33 3.38 4.46
N MET A 22 -12.02 3.25 3.17
CA MET A 22 -11.24 2.12 2.65
C MET A 22 -9.78 2.14 3.13
N THR A 23 -9.21 3.32 3.34
CA THR A 23 -7.78 3.51 3.65
C THR A 23 -7.52 3.90 5.11
N THR A 24 -8.52 3.84 5.96
CA THR A 24 -8.39 4.00 7.41
C THR A 24 -8.28 2.63 8.06
N SER A 25 -7.35 2.46 9.01
CA SER A 25 -7.22 1.21 9.77
C SER A 25 -8.29 1.11 10.84
N TYR A 26 -9.03 0.00 10.83
CA TYR A 26 -10.05 -0.33 11.85
C TYR A 26 -9.61 -1.42 12.83
N THR A 27 -8.41 -1.94 12.67
CA THR A 27 -7.90 -3.06 13.49
C THR A 27 -7.21 -2.61 14.79
N GLY A 28 -7.08 -1.30 15.03
CA GLY A 28 -6.44 -0.77 16.22
C GLY A 28 -5.03 -1.30 16.41
N ALA A 29 -4.71 -1.76 17.62
CA ALA A 29 -3.41 -2.34 17.96
C ALA A 29 -3.27 -3.83 17.59
N MET A 30 -4.32 -4.46 17.07
CA MET A 30 -4.23 -5.86 16.64
C MET A 30 -3.22 -6.00 15.51
N LYS A 31 -2.47 -7.10 15.55
CA LYS A 31 -1.65 -7.49 14.41
C LYS A 31 -2.58 -7.85 13.25
N ALA A 32 -2.47 -7.13 12.17
CA ALA A 32 -3.22 -7.34 10.95
C ALA A 32 -2.26 -7.31 9.77
N GLY A 33 -2.47 -8.21 8.80
CA GLY A 33 -1.53 -8.39 7.73
C GLY A 33 -0.30 -9.21 8.13
N PHE A 34 0.67 -9.26 7.23
CA PHE A 34 1.87 -10.09 7.38
C PHE A 34 3.08 -9.29 7.89
N ALA A 35 2.98 -7.98 7.99
CA ALA A 35 4.06 -7.11 8.43
C ALA A 35 3.71 -6.37 9.73
N PRO A 36 4.70 -6.14 10.61
CA PRO A 36 4.51 -5.28 11.77
C PRO A 36 4.14 -3.84 11.37
N GLY A 37 3.37 -3.17 12.21
CA GLY A 37 2.99 -1.76 11.98
C GLY A 37 1.90 -1.55 10.95
N VAL A 38 1.22 -2.62 10.53
CA VAL A 38 0.15 -2.59 9.54
C VAL A 38 -1.20 -2.88 10.19
N GLY A 39 -2.22 -2.13 9.79
CA GLY A 39 -3.62 -2.39 10.09
C GLY A 39 -4.41 -2.66 8.82
N HIS A 40 -5.70 -2.91 8.95
CA HIS A 40 -6.59 -3.11 7.80
C HIS A 40 -7.71 -2.07 7.74
N GLY A 41 -7.90 -1.52 6.56
CA GLY A 41 -9.10 -0.83 6.14
C GLY A 41 -10.03 -1.74 5.34
N PHE A 42 -10.92 -1.17 4.54
CA PHE A 42 -11.79 -1.97 3.68
C PHE A 42 -11.06 -2.33 2.37
N GLY A 43 -10.47 -3.52 2.36
CA GLY A 43 -9.79 -4.08 1.19
C GLY A 43 -8.31 -3.73 1.06
N PHE A 44 -7.78 -2.87 1.93
CA PHE A 44 -6.37 -2.48 1.94
C PHE A 44 -5.71 -2.74 3.29
N GLU A 45 -4.44 -3.07 3.25
CA GLU A 45 -3.55 -2.94 4.39
C GLU A 45 -3.10 -1.48 4.48
N VAL A 46 -3.06 -0.93 5.70
CA VAL A 46 -2.74 0.47 5.96
C VAL A 46 -1.52 0.55 6.86
N VAL A 47 -0.50 1.26 6.44
CA VAL A 47 0.73 1.46 7.21
C VAL A 47 0.46 2.43 8.35
N ARG A 48 0.56 1.93 9.58
CA ARG A 48 0.41 2.72 10.82
C ARG A 48 1.75 3.12 11.41
N GLU A 49 2.77 2.28 11.21
CA GLU A 49 4.11 2.49 11.72
C GLU A 49 5.11 2.06 10.64
N ALA A 50 6.15 2.85 10.41
CA ALA A 50 7.19 2.55 9.43
C ALA A 50 8.18 1.50 9.98
N LEU A 51 7.74 0.27 10.12
CA LEU A 51 8.51 -0.84 10.67
C LEU A 51 8.77 -1.93 9.62
N GLY A 52 9.88 -2.62 9.79
CA GLY A 52 10.18 -3.81 9.00
C GLY A 52 10.20 -3.53 7.50
N THR A 53 9.42 -4.29 6.77
CA THR A 53 9.34 -4.28 5.31
C THR A 53 8.76 -2.99 4.74
N TYR A 54 7.82 -2.38 5.44
CA TYR A 54 7.15 -1.14 4.97
C TYR A 54 7.88 0.14 5.38
N ARG A 55 9.13 0.04 5.83
CA ARG A 55 9.93 1.20 6.28
C ARG A 55 10.12 2.29 5.23
N TYR A 56 9.95 1.97 3.95
CA TYR A 56 10.04 2.93 2.84
C TYR A 56 8.70 3.59 2.52
N ASN A 57 7.63 3.10 3.10
CA ASN A 57 6.29 3.65 2.93
C ASN A 57 6.01 4.67 4.03
N SER A 58 5.35 5.74 3.67
CA SER A 58 4.89 6.73 4.64
C SER A 58 3.75 6.16 5.50
N ILE A 59 3.62 6.65 6.73
CA ILE A 59 2.43 6.37 7.55
C ILE A 59 1.21 6.88 6.81
N GLY A 60 0.15 6.07 6.76
CA GLY A 60 -1.06 6.36 6.01
C GLY A 60 -1.02 5.89 4.55
N SER A 61 0.11 5.36 4.07
CA SER A 61 0.13 4.63 2.80
C SER A 61 -0.65 3.33 2.92
N PHE A 62 -1.19 2.86 1.82
CA PHE A 62 -1.99 1.64 1.79
C PHE A 62 -1.57 0.75 0.64
N VAL A 63 -1.69 -0.54 0.88
CA VAL A 63 -1.14 -1.57 0.01
C VAL A 63 -2.16 -2.68 -0.24
N LYS A 64 -2.00 -3.38 -1.35
CA LYS A 64 -2.72 -4.60 -1.65
C LYS A 64 -1.82 -5.56 -2.39
N GLY A 65 -1.64 -6.73 -1.80
CA GLY A 65 -0.96 -7.86 -2.42
C GLY A 65 -1.93 -8.90 -2.96
N GLY A 66 -1.42 -9.80 -3.76
CA GLY A 66 -2.12 -10.97 -4.29
C GLY A 66 -1.29 -12.24 -4.13
N ALA A 67 -1.97 -13.40 -4.14
CA ALA A 67 -1.36 -14.71 -3.89
C ALA A 67 -0.21 -15.07 -4.85
N TYR A 68 -0.24 -14.52 -6.07
CA TYR A 68 0.80 -14.73 -7.08
C TYR A 68 1.76 -13.56 -7.21
N ARG A 69 1.85 -12.72 -6.15
CA ARG A 69 2.81 -11.62 -6.00
C ARG A 69 2.62 -10.41 -6.90
N THR A 70 1.45 -10.23 -7.46
CA THR A 70 1.07 -8.89 -7.90
C THR A 70 0.92 -8.01 -6.66
N TYR A 71 1.53 -6.85 -6.68
CA TYR A 71 1.54 -5.95 -5.52
C TYR A 71 1.37 -4.51 -5.96
N GLY A 72 0.57 -3.78 -5.22
CA GLY A 72 0.36 -2.36 -5.45
C GLY A 72 0.35 -1.59 -4.14
N TRP A 73 0.90 -0.39 -4.15
CA TRP A 73 0.80 0.54 -3.03
C TRP A 73 0.55 1.95 -3.51
N VAL A 74 -0.05 2.71 -2.63
CA VAL A 74 -0.28 4.14 -2.80
C VAL A 74 0.29 4.85 -1.58
N ASP A 75 1.15 5.82 -1.80
CA ASP A 75 1.75 6.65 -0.78
C ASP A 75 1.34 8.11 -1.00
N PRO A 76 0.29 8.58 -0.33
CA PRO A 76 -0.20 9.94 -0.52
C PRO A 76 0.80 11.02 -0.08
N ALA A 77 1.68 10.72 0.88
CA ALA A 77 2.68 11.67 1.35
C ALA A 77 3.80 11.90 0.33
N LYS A 78 4.02 10.92 -0.54
CA LYS A 78 5.03 10.99 -1.63
C LYS A 78 4.41 11.25 -3.00
N ASP A 79 3.08 11.37 -3.07
CA ASP A 79 2.36 11.45 -4.35
C ASP A 79 2.72 10.30 -5.30
N LEU A 80 2.83 9.09 -4.74
CA LEU A 80 3.36 7.91 -5.41
C LEU A 80 2.32 6.78 -5.50
N VAL A 81 2.21 6.21 -6.68
CA VAL A 81 1.59 4.91 -6.90
C VAL A 81 2.62 3.97 -7.49
N GLY A 82 2.82 2.83 -6.84
CA GLY A 82 3.69 1.78 -7.34
C GLY A 82 2.90 0.50 -7.57
N ILE A 83 3.15 -0.14 -8.70
CA ILE A 83 2.53 -1.41 -9.06
C ILE A 83 3.59 -2.32 -9.65
N ILE A 84 3.63 -3.56 -9.16
CA ILE A 84 4.45 -4.61 -9.73
C ILE A 84 3.54 -5.80 -10.10
N PHE A 85 3.61 -6.20 -11.36
CA PHE A 85 2.90 -7.38 -11.85
C PHE A 85 3.86 -8.56 -11.92
N MET A 86 3.54 -9.57 -11.15
CA MET A 86 4.28 -10.84 -11.18
C MET A 86 3.28 -11.99 -11.17
N GLN A 87 3.70 -13.11 -11.74
CA GLN A 87 2.99 -14.37 -11.62
C GLN A 87 4.00 -15.43 -11.15
N ARG A 88 4.07 -15.63 -9.86
CA ARG A 88 5.02 -16.57 -9.25
C ARG A 88 4.35 -17.33 -8.11
N THR A 89 4.50 -18.65 -8.15
CA THR A 89 4.18 -19.55 -7.03
C THR A 89 5.45 -19.83 -6.23
N ASN A 90 5.30 -20.22 -4.99
CA ASN A 90 6.38 -20.61 -4.07
C ASN A 90 7.38 -19.49 -3.71
N GLY A 91 7.25 -19.03 -2.51
CA GLY A 91 8.24 -18.19 -1.84
C GLY A 91 7.64 -16.95 -1.19
N GLY A 92 7.58 -16.95 0.11
CA GLY A 92 7.30 -15.81 1.00
C GLY A 92 6.14 -14.89 0.61
N GLY A 93 5.31 -14.50 1.53
CA GLY A 93 4.15 -13.66 1.30
C GLY A 93 4.43 -12.28 0.68
N ASP A 94 3.66 -11.29 1.07
CA ASP A 94 3.70 -9.89 0.58
C ASP A 94 5.02 -9.15 0.89
N VAL A 95 5.94 -9.84 1.52
CA VAL A 95 7.25 -9.35 1.94
C VAL A 95 8.41 -9.94 1.13
N ALA A 96 8.13 -10.36 -0.09
CA ALA A 96 9.17 -10.89 -0.97
C ALA A 96 10.29 -9.86 -1.24
N ASP A 97 11.50 -10.33 -1.34
CA ASP A 97 12.67 -9.48 -1.55
C ASP A 97 12.55 -8.60 -2.80
N GLU A 98 11.91 -9.12 -3.85
CA GLU A 98 11.67 -8.38 -5.09
C GLU A 98 10.73 -7.18 -4.88
N ILE A 99 9.66 -7.37 -4.09
CA ILE A 99 8.69 -6.30 -3.77
C ILE A 99 9.39 -5.24 -2.92
N ASN A 100 10.17 -5.67 -1.92
CA ASN A 100 10.92 -4.76 -1.06
C ASN A 100 11.96 -3.96 -1.83
N ALA A 101 12.72 -4.61 -2.70
CA ALA A 101 13.70 -3.96 -3.55
C ALA A 101 13.03 -2.93 -4.46
N PHE A 102 11.92 -3.30 -5.09
CA PHE A 102 11.16 -2.40 -5.96
C PHE A 102 10.62 -1.18 -5.19
N MET A 103 10.02 -1.37 -4.03
CA MET A 103 9.53 -0.27 -3.19
C MET A 103 10.66 0.67 -2.74
N ALA A 104 11.80 0.09 -2.34
CA ALA A 104 12.97 0.87 -1.93
C ALA A 104 13.52 1.72 -3.08
N MET A 105 13.65 1.14 -4.25
CA MET A 105 14.13 1.83 -5.45
C MET A 105 13.15 2.91 -5.91
N ALA A 106 11.86 2.63 -5.90
CA ALA A 106 10.84 3.60 -6.23
C ALA A 106 10.83 4.79 -5.25
N ALA A 107 10.95 4.51 -3.95
CA ALA A 107 11.06 5.57 -2.95
C ALA A 107 12.34 6.41 -3.10
N ALA A 108 13.46 5.77 -3.45
CA ALA A 108 14.74 6.46 -3.67
C ALA A 108 14.77 7.29 -4.97
N ALA A 109 13.92 6.96 -5.94
CA ALA A 109 13.84 7.69 -7.21
C ALA A 109 13.03 8.99 -7.12
N ILE A 110 12.36 9.24 -5.99
CA ILE A 110 11.59 10.46 -5.77
C ILE A 110 12.50 11.52 -5.18
N GLU A 111 12.75 12.56 -5.95
CA GLU A 111 13.39 13.77 -5.46
C GLU A 111 12.34 14.65 -4.74
N LYS A 112 12.49 14.75 -3.45
CA LYS A 112 11.72 15.71 -2.63
C LYS A 112 12.64 16.46 -1.69
#